data_e695f1b5f494e7557bc9b4284e951032
#
_entry.id   e695f1b5f494e7557bc9b4284e951032
#
_cell.length_a   1.000
_cell.length_b   1.000
_cell.length_c   1.000
_cell.angle_alpha   90.00
_cell.angle_beta   90.00
_cell.angle_gamma   90.00
#
_symmetry.space_group_name_H-M   'P 1'
#
loop_
_entity.id
_entity.type
_entity.pdbx_description
1 polymer ?
#
loop_
_entity_poly.entity_id
_entity_poly.type
_entity_poly.pdbx_seq_one_letter_code
_entity_poly.pdbx_strand_id
1 'polypeptide(L)'
;YLIEQQAITQLHQGLIKLHPTLALLLSTSGSTGSAKLVKLSYQNLSTNIQAICQYLPIKSTDCMVTTLPLHYSFGLSLLHTHLAVGASIVLTNATPLDKTLWQLYKVHQPSAFYGVPFSFDLLTKLN
;
A
#
# COMPACT_ATOMS: atom_id res chain seq x y z
N TYR A 1 -9.36 -13.38 4.23
CA TYR A 1 -8.16 -12.70 4.77
C TYR A 1 -7.28 -13.77 5.42
N LEU A 2 -6.17 -14.16 4.78
CA LEU A 2 -5.10 -14.88 5.45
C LEU A 2 -4.10 -13.81 5.93
N ILE A 3 -4.28 -13.37 7.16
CA ILE A 3 -3.23 -12.66 7.88
C ILE A 3 -2.41 -13.77 8.52
N GLU A 4 -1.17 -13.98 8.08
CA GLU A 4 -0.21 -14.74 8.88
C GLU A 4 -0.20 -14.13 10.28
N GLN A 5 -0.40 -14.97 11.29
CA GLN A 5 -0.48 -14.54 12.69
C GLN A 5 0.85 -13.92 13.10
N GLN A 6 1.01 -12.62 12.90
CA GLN A 6 2.02 -11.86 13.62
C GLN A 6 1.48 -11.59 15.01
N ALA A 7 2.16 -12.11 16.01
CA ALA A 7 1.81 -11.86 17.40
C ALA A 7 1.88 -10.35 17.67
N ILE A 8 0.75 -9.75 18.01
CA ILE A 8 0.71 -8.35 18.46
C ILE A 8 1.13 -8.36 19.92
N THR A 9 2.34 -7.89 20.20
CA THR A 9 2.83 -7.75 21.58
C THR A 9 2.55 -6.33 22.07
N GLN A 10 1.79 -6.21 23.15
CA GLN A 10 1.59 -4.92 23.80
C GLN A 10 2.87 -4.52 24.55
N LEU A 11 3.59 -3.52 24.02
CA LEU A 11 4.85 -3.04 24.60
C LEU A 11 4.66 -1.99 25.70
N HIS A 12 3.45 -1.44 25.88
CA HIS A 12 3.18 -0.40 26.86
C HIS A 12 1.76 -0.52 27.42
N GLN A 13 1.60 -0.39 28.75
CA GLN A 13 0.30 -0.46 29.42
C GLN A 13 -0.33 0.94 29.67
N GLY A 14 0.33 2.01 29.24
CA GLY A 14 -0.16 3.38 29.40
C GLY A 14 -1.16 3.80 28.33
N LEU A 15 -2.21 4.51 28.71
CA LEU A 15 -3.12 5.16 27.77
C LEU A 15 -2.40 6.34 27.11
N ILE A 16 -2.01 6.21 25.86
CA ILE A 16 -1.50 7.32 25.05
C ILE A 16 -2.71 8.06 24.51
N LYS A 17 -2.90 9.32 24.95
CA LYS A 17 -3.95 10.18 24.40
C LYS A 17 -3.54 10.67 23.02
N LEU A 18 -4.10 10.04 21.98
CA LEU A 18 -3.90 10.46 20.60
C LEU A 18 -4.81 11.64 20.26
N HIS A 19 -4.36 12.49 19.33
CA HIS A 19 -5.21 13.56 18.81
C HIS A 19 -6.39 12.95 18.03
N PRO A 20 -7.65 13.40 18.20
CA PRO A 20 -8.84 12.77 17.62
C PRO A 20 -8.83 12.74 16.08
N THR A 21 -8.11 13.65 15.44
CA THR A 21 -7.98 13.69 13.97
C THR A 21 -6.82 12.84 13.44
N LEU A 22 -5.96 12.29 14.30
CA LEU A 22 -4.83 11.48 13.87
C LEU A 22 -5.32 10.13 13.32
N ALA A 23 -5.04 9.88 12.04
CA ALA A 23 -5.40 8.64 11.37
C ALA A 23 -4.22 7.67 11.25
N LEU A 24 -3.01 8.20 10.99
CA LEU A 24 -1.86 7.39 10.61
C LEU A 24 -0.55 8.07 10.98
N LEU A 25 0.44 7.26 11.31
CA LEU A 25 1.85 7.64 11.44
C LEU A 25 2.64 6.92 10.36
N LEU A 26 3.29 7.65 9.47
CA LEU A 26 4.20 7.10 8.47
C LEU A 26 5.65 7.43 8.83
N SER A 27 6.51 6.42 8.79
CA SER A 27 7.94 6.63 8.93
C SER A 27 8.53 7.22 7.66
N THR A 28 9.43 8.20 7.81
CA THR A 28 10.29 8.64 6.71
C THR A 28 11.59 7.84 6.72
N SER A 29 12.18 7.62 5.55
CA SER A 29 13.54 7.08 5.43
C SER A 29 14.54 8.14 5.91
N GLY A 30 14.65 8.33 7.24
CA GLY A 30 15.53 9.34 7.81
C GLY A 30 17.00 9.03 7.54
N SER A 31 17.67 9.88 6.77
CA SER A 31 19.13 9.85 6.55
C SER A 31 19.96 10.11 7.82
N THR A 32 19.32 10.47 8.93
CA THR A 32 19.96 10.91 10.18
C THR A 32 19.82 9.93 11.36
N GLY A 33 19.54 8.65 11.10
CA GLY A 33 19.58 7.58 12.10
C GLY A 33 18.36 7.45 13.01
N SER A 34 17.48 8.45 13.15
CA SER A 34 16.19 8.34 13.83
C SER A 34 15.04 8.49 12.85
N ALA A 35 14.23 7.47 12.70
CA ALA A 35 13.03 7.53 11.86
C ALA A 35 12.06 8.59 12.40
N LYS A 36 11.85 9.66 11.62
CA LYS A 36 10.82 10.65 11.92
C LYS A 36 9.47 10.11 11.49
N LEU A 37 8.44 10.32 12.31
CA LEU A 37 7.07 9.96 12.00
C LEU A 37 6.30 11.18 11.49
N VAL A 38 5.74 11.04 10.31
CA VAL A 38 4.78 12.01 9.75
C VAL A 38 3.39 11.69 10.28
N LYS A 39 2.74 12.67 10.89
CA LYS A 39 1.36 12.56 11.39
C LYS A 39 0.40 12.91 10.26
N LEU A 40 -0.48 11.98 9.91
CA LEU A 40 -1.51 12.17 8.90
C LEU A 40 -2.89 12.13 9.56
N SER A 41 -3.72 13.11 9.24
CA SER A 41 -5.11 13.14 9.66
C SER A 41 -6.01 12.35 8.71
N TYR A 42 -7.23 12.02 9.16
CA TYR A 42 -8.28 11.46 8.28
C TYR A 42 -8.54 12.36 7.07
N GLN A 43 -8.50 13.68 7.26
CA GLN A 43 -8.66 14.64 6.17
C GLN A 43 -7.53 14.55 5.14
N ASN A 44 -6.27 14.41 5.58
CA ASN A 44 -5.14 14.23 4.67
C ASN A 44 -5.32 12.97 3.80
N LEU A 45 -5.70 11.84 4.41
CA LEU A 45 -5.93 10.60 3.68
C LEU A 45 -7.08 10.74 2.69
N SER A 46 -8.21 11.30 3.12
CA SER A 46 -9.39 11.51 2.27
C SER A 46 -9.08 12.40 1.06
N THR A 47 -8.43 13.54 1.29
CA THR A 47 -8.05 14.46 0.22
C THR A 47 -7.08 13.83 -0.78
N ASN A 48 -6.10 13.05 -0.28
CA ASN A 48 -5.17 12.33 -1.14
C ASN A 48 -5.88 11.28 -2.00
N ILE A 49 -6.77 10.49 -1.40
CA ILE A 49 -7.59 9.50 -2.11
C ILE A 49 -8.40 10.17 -3.22
N GLN A 50 -9.11 11.25 -2.90
CA GLN A 50 -9.93 11.99 -3.88
C GLN A 50 -9.08 12.52 -5.03
N ALA A 51 -7.93 13.13 -4.73
CA ALA A 51 -7.03 13.64 -5.76
C ALA A 51 -6.51 12.53 -6.68
N ILE A 52 -6.13 11.38 -6.13
CA ILE A 52 -5.66 10.24 -6.94
C ILE A 52 -6.79 9.70 -7.81
N CYS A 53 -8.00 9.52 -7.28
CA CYS A 53 -9.15 9.04 -8.05
C CYS A 53 -9.62 10.00 -9.15
N GLN A 54 -9.26 11.28 -9.07
CA GLN A 54 -9.56 12.25 -10.13
C GLN A 54 -8.70 12.05 -11.38
N TYR A 55 -7.41 11.71 -11.22
CA TYR A 55 -6.50 11.54 -12.36
C TYR A 55 -6.27 10.08 -12.76
N LEU A 56 -6.46 9.14 -11.85
CA LEU A 56 -6.48 7.70 -12.15
C LEU A 56 -7.94 7.21 -12.13
N PRO A 57 -8.53 6.86 -13.27
CA PRO A 57 -9.93 6.46 -13.36
C PRO A 57 -10.12 5.01 -12.84
N ILE A 58 -9.77 4.78 -11.59
CA ILE A 58 -9.93 3.49 -10.92
C ILE A 58 -11.42 3.21 -10.72
N LYS A 59 -11.87 2.01 -11.08
CA LYS A 59 -13.28 1.58 -11.01
C LYS A 59 -13.46 0.46 -9.99
N SER A 60 -14.67 0.26 -9.52
CA SER A 60 -15.03 -0.86 -8.64
C SER A 60 -14.82 -2.25 -9.27
N THR A 61 -14.77 -2.31 -10.60
CA THR A 61 -14.47 -3.53 -11.36
C THR A 61 -12.97 -3.83 -11.46
N ASP A 62 -12.12 -2.90 -11.08
CA ASP A 62 -10.67 -3.08 -11.15
C ASP A 62 -10.16 -4.04 -10.08
N CYS A 63 -9.02 -4.64 -10.38
CA CYS A 63 -8.28 -5.49 -9.47
C CYS A 63 -6.82 -5.07 -9.48
N MET A 64 -6.23 -4.89 -8.32
CA MET A 64 -4.78 -4.70 -8.17
C MET A 64 -4.13 -5.86 -7.42
N VAL A 65 -2.86 -6.12 -7.73
CA VAL A 65 -1.99 -6.96 -6.92
C VAL A 65 -1.00 -6.05 -6.19
N THR A 66 -0.75 -6.30 -4.89
CA THR A 66 0.20 -5.50 -4.11
C THR A 66 1.63 -5.82 -4.52
N THR A 67 2.23 -4.98 -5.34
CA THR A 67 3.64 -5.09 -5.80
C THR A 67 4.56 -4.13 -5.05
N LEU A 68 3.99 -3.24 -4.25
CA LEU A 68 4.69 -2.24 -3.46
C LEU A 68 4.39 -2.43 -1.97
N PRO A 69 5.38 -2.25 -1.09
CA PRO A 69 5.19 -2.40 0.34
C PRO A 69 4.16 -1.42 0.89
N LEU A 70 3.19 -1.91 1.67
CA LEU A 70 2.09 -1.10 2.22
C LEU A 70 2.53 -0.15 3.35
N HIS A 71 3.72 -0.33 3.90
CA HIS A 71 4.29 0.59 4.89
C HIS A 71 4.89 1.87 4.28
N TYR A 72 4.99 1.95 2.95
CA TYR A 72 5.37 3.18 2.24
C TYR A 72 4.14 3.90 1.69
N SER A 73 4.27 5.22 1.57
CA SER A 73 3.17 6.10 1.15
C SER A 73 2.57 5.70 -0.19
N PHE A 74 3.37 5.29 -1.17
CA PHE A 74 2.87 4.92 -2.49
C PHE A 74 2.00 3.65 -2.44
N GLY A 75 2.50 2.55 -1.88
CA GLY A 75 1.73 1.31 -1.75
C GLY A 75 0.46 1.50 -0.92
N LEU A 76 0.55 2.28 0.16
CA LEU A 76 -0.59 2.59 1.00
C LEU A 76 -1.63 3.46 0.29
N SER A 77 -1.21 4.43 -0.53
CA SER A 77 -2.13 5.26 -1.32
C SER A 77 -2.91 4.42 -2.33
N LEU A 78 -2.26 3.45 -2.99
CA LEU A 78 -2.92 2.51 -3.90
C LEU A 78 -3.93 1.64 -3.18
N LEU A 79 -3.58 1.12 -1.99
CA LEU A 79 -4.52 0.36 -1.16
C LEU A 79 -5.75 1.19 -0.82
N HIS A 80 -5.56 2.40 -0.32
CA HIS A 80 -6.66 3.28 0.07
C HIS A 80 -7.55 3.68 -1.11
N THR A 81 -6.99 4.01 -2.27
CA THR A 81 -7.77 4.40 -3.45
C THR A 81 -8.61 3.24 -3.98
N HIS A 82 -8.05 2.03 -4.06
CA HIS A 82 -8.81 0.86 -4.52
C HIS A 82 -9.93 0.49 -3.55
N LEU A 83 -9.67 0.52 -2.24
CA LEU A 83 -10.72 0.31 -1.23
C LEU A 83 -11.82 1.37 -1.31
N ALA A 84 -11.46 2.63 -1.52
CA ALA A 84 -12.42 3.73 -1.57
C ALA A 84 -13.40 3.63 -2.73
N VAL A 85 -12.98 3.08 -3.87
CA VAL A 85 -13.85 2.87 -5.04
C VAL A 85 -14.51 1.48 -5.06
N GLY A 86 -14.22 0.63 -4.07
CA GLY A 86 -14.76 -0.74 -3.99
C GLY A 86 -14.10 -1.72 -4.96
N ALA A 87 -12.87 -1.44 -5.41
CA ALA A 87 -12.08 -2.32 -6.26
C ALA A 87 -11.51 -3.53 -5.49
N SER A 88 -11.17 -4.58 -6.20
CA SER A 88 -10.55 -5.78 -5.62
C SER A 88 -9.05 -5.61 -5.42
N ILE A 89 -8.53 -6.24 -4.36
CA ILE A 89 -7.11 -6.19 -4.02
C ILE A 89 -6.61 -7.59 -3.70
N VAL A 90 -5.57 -8.04 -4.39
CA VAL A 90 -4.84 -9.28 -4.11
C VAL A 90 -3.60 -8.93 -3.30
N LEU A 91 -3.57 -9.36 -2.04
CA LEU A 91 -2.43 -9.13 -1.15
C LEU A 91 -1.37 -10.20 -1.36
N THR A 92 -0.13 -9.79 -1.57
CA THR A 92 1.02 -10.69 -1.69
C THR A 92 2.30 -9.98 -1.26
N ASN A 93 3.27 -10.77 -0.80
CA ASN A 93 4.65 -10.32 -0.58
C ASN A 93 5.58 -10.73 -1.74
N ALA A 94 5.03 -11.35 -2.81
CA ALA A 94 5.81 -11.77 -3.96
C ALA A 94 6.31 -10.56 -4.75
N THR A 95 7.54 -10.63 -5.20
CA THR A 95 8.20 -9.63 -6.02
C THR A 95 8.08 -9.94 -7.51
N PRO A 96 8.38 -9.01 -8.43
CA PRO A 96 8.40 -9.29 -9.87
C PRO A 96 9.32 -10.44 -10.30
N LEU A 97 10.28 -10.83 -9.46
CA LEU A 97 11.16 -11.99 -9.70
C LEU A 97 10.51 -13.33 -9.35
N ASP A 98 9.43 -13.31 -8.56
CA ASP A 98 8.79 -14.52 -8.08
C ASP A 98 7.76 -15.05 -9.07
N LYS A 99 7.85 -16.31 -9.41
CA LYS A 99 6.84 -16.99 -10.26
C LYS A 99 5.43 -16.91 -9.67
N THR A 100 5.32 -16.86 -8.34
CA THR A 100 4.06 -16.74 -7.61
C THR A 100 3.31 -15.45 -7.99
N LEU A 101 4.02 -14.32 -8.16
CA LEU A 101 3.38 -13.08 -8.59
C LEU A 101 2.69 -13.26 -9.93
N TRP A 102 3.37 -13.86 -10.90
CA TRP A 102 2.82 -14.07 -12.25
C TRP A 102 1.69 -15.09 -12.30
N GLN A 103 1.69 -16.06 -11.37
CA GLN A 103 0.55 -16.96 -11.19
C GLN A 103 -0.68 -16.19 -10.68
N LEU A 104 -0.51 -15.26 -9.70
CA LEU A 104 -1.58 -14.40 -9.23
C LEU A 104 -2.14 -13.52 -10.37
N TYR A 105 -1.26 -12.97 -11.23
CA TYR A 105 -1.68 -12.21 -12.41
C TYR A 105 -2.50 -13.05 -13.39
N LYS A 106 -2.14 -14.30 -13.61
CA LYS A 106 -2.91 -15.21 -14.48
C LYS A 106 -4.28 -15.55 -13.90
N VAL A 107 -4.36 -15.78 -12.59
CA VAL A 107 -5.61 -16.19 -11.91
C VAL A 107 -6.55 -15.01 -11.73
N HIS A 108 -6.05 -13.87 -11.24
CA HIS A 108 -6.89 -12.72 -10.85
C HIS A 108 -7.04 -11.68 -11.96
N GLN A 109 -6.24 -11.75 -13.02
CA GLN A 109 -6.26 -10.83 -14.17
C GLN A 109 -6.34 -9.35 -13.74
N PRO A 110 -5.40 -8.86 -12.91
CA PRO A 110 -5.46 -7.49 -12.44
C PRO A 110 -5.45 -6.50 -13.60
N SER A 111 -6.20 -5.41 -13.45
CA SER A 111 -6.37 -4.37 -14.48
C SER A 111 -5.16 -3.44 -14.60
N ALA A 112 -4.27 -3.44 -13.61
CA ALA A 112 -3.10 -2.56 -13.59
C ALA A 112 -1.91 -3.18 -12.87
N PHE A 113 -0.71 -2.76 -13.27
CA PHE A 113 0.54 -3.00 -12.56
C PHE A 113 1.07 -1.66 -12.03
N TYR A 114 1.33 -1.60 -10.74
CA TYR A 114 1.89 -0.42 -10.08
C TYR A 114 3.34 -0.69 -9.67
N GLY A 115 4.24 0.20 -10.02
CA GLY A 115 5.66 0.04 -9.73
C GLY A 115 6.39 1.37 -9.67
N VAL A 116 7.58 1.33 -9.10
CA VAL A 116 8.57 2.41 -9.21
C VAL A 116 9.45 2.17 -10.45
N PRO A 117 10.23 3.15 -10.94
CA PRO A 117 11.07 2.96 -12.13
C PRO A 117 11.90 1.68 -12.10
N PHE A 118 12.50 1.35 -10.95
CA PHE A 118 13.25 0.10 -10.77
C PHE A 118 12.42 -1.16 -11.03
N SER A 119 11.10 -1.14 -10.71
CA SER A 119 10.22 -2.28 -10.97
C SER A 119 10.08 -2.54 -12.48
N PHE A 120 9.99 -1.46 -13.28
CA PHE A 120 9.87 -1.55 -14.73
C PHE A 120 11.21 -1.94 -15.39
N ASP A 121 12.32 -1.40 -14.90
CA ASP A 121 13.67 -1.81 -15.34
C ASP A 121 13.91 -3.30 -15.12
N LEU A 122 13.39 -3.83 -14.01
CA LEU A 122 13.47 -5.25 -13.70
C LEU A 122 12.65 -6.09 -14.68
N LEU A 123 11.44 -5.65 -15.01
CA LEU A 123 10.57 -6.33 -15.97
C LEU A 123 11.19 -6.39 -17.37
N THR A 124 11.87 -5.33 -17.81
CA THR A 124 12.54 -5.32 -19.12
C THR A 124 13.72 -6.28 -19.22
N LYS A 125 14.31 -6.66 -18.08
CA LYS A 125 15.42 -7.63 -18.02
C LYS A 125 14.97 -9.08 -17.92
N LEU A 126 13.68 -9.32 -17.68
CA LEU A 126 13.11 -10.65 -17.56
C LEU A 126 12.53 -11.20 -18.88
N ASN A 127 12.54 -10.39 -19.95
CA ASN A 127 12.11 -10.75 -21.30
C ASN A 127 13.26 -11.30 -22.14
#